data_7f9521640bf0ea266d9a50336ef69f15
#
_entry.id   7f9521640bf0ea266d9a50336ef69f15
#
_cell.length_a   1.000
_cell.length_b   1.000
_cell.length_c   1.000
_cell.angle_alpha   90.00
_cell.angle_beta   90.00
_cell.angle_gamma   90.00
#
_symmetry.space_group_name_H-M   'P 1'
#
loop_
_entity.id
_entity.type
_entity.pdbx_description
1 polymer ?
#
loop_
_entity_poly.entity_id
_entity_poly.type
_entity_poly.pdbx_seq_one_letter_code
_entity_poly.pdbx_strand_id
1 'polypeptide(L)'
;MTEITVREFCRDDAGPTAQIFYDAVHEGAASHYSVKQLNAWVGKVPNTDWWFRRLSPQTVLVAEIGGRTVGFMTLDEEAQEIDLAFVAPDFIGHGVAWHLYRDLIGIAVEKGISTLRAHASFLARPFFERQGWSVITEQNLHVRGISLTNFLM
;
A
#
# COMPACT_ATOMS: atom_id res chain seq x y z
N MET A 1 -5.13 17.38 18.35
CA MET A 1 -5.36 17.41 16.90
C MET A 1 -4.20 16.74 16.18
N THR A 2 -4.51 15.79 15.36
CA THR A 2 -3.49 15.02 14.65
C THR A 2 -3.35 15.53 13.22
N GLU A 3 -2.18 16.08 12.92
CA GLU A 3 -1.85 16.54 11.59
C GLU A 3 -1.13 15.43 10.83
N ILE A 4 -1.60 15.14 9.61
CA ILE A 4 -0.98 14.16 8.73
C ILE A 4 -0.02 14.90 7.79
N THR A 5 1.25 14.53 7.85
CA THR A 5 2.29 15.05 6.97
C THR A 5 2.69 13.96 5.98
N VAL A 6 2.78 14.31 4.70
CA VAL A 6 3.24 13.40 3.65
C VAL A 6 4.57 13.89 3.11
N ARG A 7 5.53 12.99 2.97
CA ARG A 7 6.87 13.29 2.46
C ARG A 7 7.43 12.13 1.66
N GLU A 8 8.53 12.38 0.97
CA GLU A 8 9.24 11.32 0.25
C GLU A 8 9.90 10.33 1.21
N PHE A 9 9.95 9.08 0.78
CA PHE A 9 10.61 7.98 1.48
C PHE A 9 12.12 8.16 1.49
N CYS A 10 12.74 7.82 2.60
CA CYS A 10 14.19 7.74 2.71
C CYS A 10 14.60 6.41 3.33
N ARG A 11 15.90 6.12 3.38
CA ARG A 11 16.40 4.83 3.85
C ARG A 11 15.93 4.48 5.27
N ASP A 12 15.85 5.46 6.15
CA ASP A 12 15.41 5.24 7.53
C ASP A 12 13.95 4.79 7.63
N ASP A 13 13.17 4.97 6.58
CA ASP A 13 11.77 4.54 6.54
C ASP A 13 11.62 3.07 6.18
N ALA A 14 12.68 2.38 5.78
CA ALA A 14 12.59 0.99 5.35
C ALA A 14 12.07 0.08 6.48
N GLY A 15 12.61 0.20 7.68
CA GLY A 15 12.14 -0.56 8.83
C GLY A 15 10.67 -0.29 9.18
N PRO A 16 10.29 0.97 9.44
CA PRO A 16 8.90 1.32 9.74
C PRO A 16 7.90 0.92 8.67
N THR A 17 8.20 1.12 7.39
CA THR A 17 7.27 0.75 6.32
C THR A 17 7.15 -0.77 6.14
N ALA A 18 8.24 -1.51 6.34
CA ALA A 18 8.20 -2.98 6.32
C ALA A 18 7.28 -3.51 7.43
N GLN A 19 7.37 -2.92 8.63
CA GLN A 19 6.51 -3.28 9.75
C GLN A 19 5.05 -2.94 9.46
N ILE A 20 4.77 -1.76 8.90
CA ILE A 20 3.41 -1.37 8.50
C ILE A 20 2.83 -2.36 7.51
N PHE A 21 3.61 -2.76 6.51
CA PHE A 21 3.18 -3.75 5.52
C PHE A 21 2.73 -5.04 6.20
N TYR A 22 3.56 -5.59 7.08
CA TYR A 22 3.24 -6.80 7.83
C TYR A 22 1.98 -6.62 8.69
N ASP A 23 1.93 -5.57 9.49
CA ASP A 23 0.82 -5.32 10.41
C ASP A 23 -0.50 -5.05 9.66
N ALA A 24 -0.46 -4.29 8.58
CA ALA A 24 -1.65 -4.00 7.77
C ALA A 24 -2.24 -5.27 7.15
N VAL A 25 -1.39 -6.18 6.68
CA VAL A 25 -1.86 -7.46 6.15
C VAL A 25 -2.41 -8.34 7.27
N HIS A 26 -1.67 -8.55 8.35
CA HIS A 26 -2.06 -9.50 9.39
C HIS A 26 -3.18 -9.01 10.29
N GLU A 27 -3.28 -7.72 10.54
CA GLU A 27 -4.33 -7.13 11.37
C GLU A 27 -5.41 -6.47 10.54
N GLY A 28 -5.03 -5.63 9.57
CA GLY A 28 -5.98 -4.87 8.76
C GLY A 28 -6.81 -5.73 7.82
N ALA A 29 -6.23 -6.77 7.24
CA ALA A 29 -6.91 -7.65 6.30
C ALA A 29 -7.46 -8.95 6.93
N ALA A 30 -7.35 -9.11 8.26
CA ALA A 30 -7.71 -10.36 8.95
C ALA A 30 -9.18 -10.76 8.79
N SER A 31 -10.08 -9.80 8.58
CA SER A 31 -11.50 -10.09 8.39
C SER A 31 -11.84 -10.60 6.98
N HIS A 32 -10.91 -10.47 6.03
CA HIS A 32 -11.13 -10.81 4.61
C HIS A 32 -10.34 -12.04 4.15
N TYR A 33 -9.31 -12.45 4.89
CA TYR A 33 -8.42 -13.53 4.50
C TYR A 33 -8.19 -14.48 5.67
N SER A 34 -7.98 -15.77 5.37
CA SER A 34 -7.64 -16.77 6.37
C SER A 34 -6.21 -16.58 6.88
N VAL A 35 -5.89 -17.19 8.02
CA VAL A 35 -4.51 -17.16 8.58
C VAL A 35 -3.52 -17.73 7.56
N LYS A 36 -3.87 -18.81 6.86
CA LYS A 36 -3.00 -19.39 5.81
C LYS A 36 -2.76 -18.41 4.66
N GLN A 37 -3.81 -17.69 4.25
CA GLN A 37 -3.70 -16.69 3.20
C GLN A 37 -2.83 -15.51 3.63
N LEU A 38 -3.00 -15.01 4.86
CA LEU A 38 -2.19 -13.91 5.40
C LEU A 38 -0.72 -14.31 5.47
N ASN A 39 -0.42 -15.51 5.95
CA ASN A 39 0.95 -16.01 6.05
C ASN A 39 1.58 -16.28 4.67
N ALA A 40 0.80 -16.69 3.69
CA ALA A 40 1.29 -16.85 2.32
C ALA A 40 1.60 -15.50 1.67
N TRP A 41 0.78 -14.50 1.94
CA TRP A 41 0.97 -13.15 1.42
C TRP A 41 2.21 -12.50 2.04
N VAL A 42 2.25 -12.43 3.39
CA VAL A 42 3.38 -11.88 4.13
C VAL A 42 3.67 -12.79 5.32
N GLY A 43 4.68 -13.64 5.20
CA GLY A 43 5.00 -14.62 6.25
C GLY A 43 5.73 -14.04 7.44
N LYS A 44 6.50 -12.98 7.23
CA LYS A 44 7.26 -12.28 8.27
C LYS A 44 7.53 -10.84 7.85
N VAL A 45 7.94 -10.01 8.81
CA VAL A 45 8.37 -8.64 8.49
C VAL A 45 9.52 -8.72 7.49
N PRO A 46 9.44 -8.02 6.35
CA PRO A 46 10.52 -8.06 5.35
C PRO A 46 11.85 -7.58 5.92
N ASN A 47 12.94 -8.19 5.44
CA ASN A 47 14.28 -7.72 5.74
C ASN A 47 14.44 -6.27 5.24
N THR A 48 15.02 -5.41 6.08
CA THR A 48 15.11 -3.97 5.82
C THR A 48 15.86 -3.64 4.53
N ASP A 49 17.00 -4.30 4.28
CA ASP A 49 17.78 -4.03 3.07
C ASP A 49 17.06 -4.51 1.81
N TRP A 50 16.46 -5.68 1.86
CA TRP A 50 15.67 -6.21 0.76
C TRP A 50 14.48 -5.30 0.46
N TRP A 51 13.78 -4.86 1.51
CA TRP A 51 12.61 -3.98 1.38
C TRP A 51 13.00 -2.64 0.77
N PHE A 52 14.12 -2.06 1.23
CA PHE A 52 14.62 -0.81 0.68
C PHE A 52 14.89 -0.95 -0.83
N ARG A 53 15.56 -2.04 -1.24
CA ARG A 53 15.83 -2.31 -2.66
C ARG A 53 14.54 -2.53 -3.46
N ARG A 54 13.53 -3.12 -2.85
CA ARG A 54 12.22 -3.34 -3.45
C ARG A 54 11.51 -2.01 -3.74
N LEU A 55 11.59 -1.06 -2.82
CA LEU A 55 10.89 0.22 -2.92
C LEU A 55 11.66 1.28 -3.70
N SER A 56 12.98 1.30 -3.65
CA SER A 56 13.79 2.41 -4.16
C SER A 56 13.61 2.70 -5.65
N PRO A 57 13.29 1.75 -6.56
CA PRO A 57 13.00 2.08 -7.95
C PRO A 57 11.68 2.80 -8.17
N GLN A 58 10.81 2.84 -7.17
CA GLN A 58 9.49 3.45 -7.26
C GLN A 58 9.47 4.85 -6.65
N THR A 59 8.43 5.62 -6.96
CA THR A 59 8.10 6.83 -6.23
C THR A 59 7.35 6.42 -4.97
N VAL A 60 7.92 6.69 -3.81
CA VAL A 60 7.37 6.25 -2.53
C VAL A 60 7.09 7.46 -1.64
N LEU A 61 5.85 7.57 -1.18
CA LEU A 61 5.44 8.58 -0.21
C LEU A 61 5.15 7.93 1.13
N VAL A 62 5.53 8.64 2.19
CA VAL A 62 5.35 8.22 3.58
C VAL A 62 4.48 9.24 4.29
N ALA A 63 3.53 8.77 5.08
CA ALA A 63 2.70 9.62 5.94
C ALA A 63 3.15 9.52 7.39
N GLU A 64 3.19 10.65 8.06
CA GLU A 64 3.55 10.76 9.47
C GLU A 64 2.47 11.47 10.28
N ILE A 65 2.30 11.03 11.52
CA ILE A 65 1.51 11.71 12.54
C ILE A 65 2.39 11.80 13.79
N GLY A 66 2.66 13.02 14.26
CA GLY A 66 3.47 13.23 15.46
C GLY A 66 4.88 12.60 15.38
N GLY A 67 5.49 12.61 14.20
CA GLY A 67 6.80 12.01 13.97
C GLY A 67 6.80 10.50 13.80
N ARG A 68 5.64 9.84 13.92
CA ARG A 68 5.50 8.40 13.70
C ARG A 68 5.07 8.13 12.26
N THR A 69 5.73 7.19 11.61
CA THR A 69 5.33 6.70 10.29
C THR A 69 4.06 5.87 10.43
N VAL A 70 3.00 6.26 9.73
CA VAL A 70 1.67 5.63 9.86
C VAL A 70 1.11 5.06 8.56
N GLY A 71 1.79 5.29 7.45
CA GLY A 71 1.35 4.76 6.16
C GLY A 71 2.34 5.05 5.06
N PHE A 72 2.19 4.36 3.94
CA PHE A 72 2.98 4.61 2.74
C PHE A 72 2.22 4.17 1.49
N MET A 73 2.58 4.76 0.37
CA MET A 73 1.99 4.42 -0.92
C MET A 73 3.05 4.55 -2.00
N THR A 74 3.07 3.62 -2.95
CA THR A 74 4.10 3.56 -3.97
C THR A 74 3.52 3.65 -5.37
N LEU A 75 4.22 4.36 -6.24
CA LEU A 75 3.90 4.47 -7.65
C LEU A 75 5.03 3.85 -8.47
N ASP A 76 4.71 2.80 -9.19
CA ASP A 76 5.58 2.26 -10.23
C ASP A 76 5.28 3.02 -11.51
N GLU A 77 6.17 3.95 -11.86
CA GLU A 77 5.96 4.83 -13.00
C GLU A 77 6.04 4.09 -14.33
N GLU A 78 6.91 3.11 -14.44
CA GLU A 78 7.07 2.31 -15.66
C GLU A 78 5.84 1.45 -15.92
N ALA A 79 5.34 0.77 -14.91
CA ALA A 79 4.14 -0.06 -15.02
C ALA A 79 2.85 0.77 -15.00
N GLN A 80 2.92 2.04 -14.57
CA GLN A 80 1.76 2.91 -14.37
C GLN A 80 0.78 2.30 -13.36
N GLU A 81 1.32 1.87 -12.23
CA GLU A 81 0.56 1.22 -11.17
C GLU A 81 0.83 1.85 -9.80
N ILE A 82 -0.22 1.91 -8.99
CA ILE A 82 -0.05 2.03 -7.55
C ILE A 82 0.23 0.61 -7.07
N ASP A 83 1.47 0.35 -6.69
CA ASP A 83 1.93 -1.00 -6.36
C ASP A 83 1.58 -1.39 -4.92
N LEU A 84 1.86 -0.50 -3.98
CA LEU A 84 1.62 -0.74 -2.56
C LEU A 84 0.91 0.46 -1.94
N ALA A 85 -0.06 0.17 -1.07
CA ALA A 85 -0.82 1.19 -0.34
C ALA A 85 -1.23 0.59 1.00
N PHE A 86 -0.55 0.98 2.07
CA PHE A 86 -0.78 0.42 3.39
C PHE A 86 -0.78 1.49 4.48
N VAL A 87 -1.66 1.30 5.46
CA VAL A 87 -1.80 2.18 6.62
C VAL A 87 -1.66 1.32 7.87
N ALA A 88 -0.96 1.85 8.88
CA ALA A 88 -0.87 1.18 10.16
C ALA A 88 -2.27 0.92 10.72
N PRO A 89 -2.56 -0.29 11.23
CA PRO A 89 -3.93 -0.64 11.64
C PRO A 89 -4.59 0.35 12.58
N ASP A 90 -3.85 0.91 13.53
CA ASP A 90 -4.35 1.89 14.50
C ASP A 90 -4.81 3.21 13.85
N PHE A 91 -4.40 3.47 12.63
CA PHE A 91 -4.67 4.72 11.92
C PHE A 91 -5.58 4.56 10.71
N ILE A 92 -6.12 3.38 10.49
CA ILE A 92 -7.14 3.15 9.46
C ILE A 92 -8.38 3.99 9.80
N GLY A 93 -8.94 4.68 8.82
CA GLY A 93 -10.11 5.53 9.02
C GLY A 93 -9.78 6.95 9.46
N HIS A 94 -8.51 7.33 9.51
CA HIS A 94 -8.07 8.68 9.91
C HIS A 94 -7.68 9.58 8.73
N GLY A 95 -7.91 9.13 7.50
CA GLY A 95 -7.59 9.92 6.31
C GLY A 95 -6.16 9.78 5.80
N VAL A 96 -5.37 8.87 6.38
CA VAL A 96 -3.97 8.67 5.99
C VAL A 96 -3.85 8.26 4.52
N ALA A 97 -4.61 7.26 4.10
CA ALA A 97 -4.58 6.78 2.71
C ALA A 97 -4.98 7.88 1.73
N TRP A 98 -5.98 8.69 2.08
CA TRP A 98 -6.43 9.78 1.21
C TRP A 98 -5.34 10.84 1.01
N HIS A 99 -4.63 11.21 2.07
CA HIS A 99 -3.54 12.18 1.96
C HIS A 99 -2.40 11.68 1.09
N LEU A 100 -2.02 10.41 1.26
CA LEU A 100 -1.02 9.76 0.42
C LEU A 100 -1.46 9.70 -1.04
N TYR A 101 -2.69 9.28 -1.27
CA TYR A 101 -3.26 9.13 -2.60
C TYR A 101 -3.30 10.48 -3.34
N ARG A 102 -3.81 11.51 -2.68
CA ARG A 102 -3.90 12.87 -3.27
C ARG A 102 -2.52 13.33 -3.76
N ASP A 103 -1.50 13.20 -2.92
CA ASP A 103 -0.17 13.66 -3.26
C ASP A 103 0.47 12.78 -4.35
N LEU A 104 0.25 11.48 -4.29
CA LEU A 104 0.76 10.55 -5.29
C LEU A 104 0.12 10.78 -6.67
N ILE A 105 -1.17 11.02 -6.72
CA ILE A 105 -1.87 11.37 -7.98
C ILE A 105 -1.32 12.69 -8.54
N GLY A 106 -1.03 13.67 -7.69
CA GLY A 106 -0.39 14.91 -8.13
C GLY A 106 0.93 14.66 -8.83
N ILE A 107 1.76 13.79 -8.29
CA ILE A 107 3.02 13.40 -8.89
C ILE A 107 2.80 12.69 -10.23
N ALA A 108 1.85 11.75 -10.29
CA ALA A 108 1.53 11.04 -11.53
C ALA A 108 1.10 12.00 -12.64
N VAL A 109 0.25 12.98 -12.32
CA VAL A 109 -0.19 14.00 -13.27
C VAL A 109 1.00 14.82 -13.78
N GLU A 110 1.88 15.27 -12.89
CA GLU A 110 3.08 16.02 -13.26
C GLU A 110 4.00 15.24 -14.21
N LYS A 111 4.03 13.92 -14.07
CA LYS A 111 4.84 13.04 -14.92
C LYS A 111 4.14 12.60 -16.20
N GLY A 112 2.95 13.12 -16.47
CA GLY A 112 2.20 12.83 -17.68
C GLY A 112 1.53 11.46 -17.70
N ILE A 113 1.38 10.82 -16.55
CA ILE A 113 0.69 9.54 -16.44
C ILE A 113 -0.81 9.79 -16.41
N SER A 114 -1.52 9.30 -17.42
CA SER A 114 -2.96 9.54 -17.57
C SER A 114 -3.84 8.41 -17.08
N THR A 115 -3.29 7.23 -16.90
CA THR A 115 -4.03 6.04 -16.47
C THR A 115 -3.19 5.27 -15.46
N LEU A 116 -3.82 4.86 -14.37
CA LEU A 116 -3.19 4.05 -13.34
C LEU A 116 -3.99 2.77 -13.11
N ARG A 117 -3.28 1.72 -12.74
CA ARG A 117 -3.85 0.44 -12.32
C ARG A 117 -3.40 0.10 -10.92
N ALA A 118 -4.12 -0.83 -10.30
CA ALA A 118 -3.74 -1.38 -9.00
C ALA A 118 -4.26 -2.81 -8.89
N HIS A 119 -3.54 -3.63 -8.15
CA HIS A 119 -4.00 -4.97 -7.76
C HIS A 119 -4.45 -4.88 -6.30
N ALA A 120 -5.72 -4.53 -6.10
CA ALA A 120 -6.24 -4.21 -4.79
C ALA A 120 -6.70 -5.45 -4.03
N SER A 121 -6.33 -5.54 -2.76
CA SER A 121 -6.88 -6.54 -1.84
C SER A 121 -8.34 -6.22 -1.49
N PHE A 122 -9.00 -7.15 -0.78
CA PHE A 122 -10.32 -6.88 -0.20
C PHE A 122 -10.29 -5.66 0.73
N LEU A 123 -9.18 -5.43 1.42
CA LEU A 123 -9.02 -4.28 2.31
C LEU A 123 -8.90 -2.97 1.53
N ALA A 124 -8.12 -2.94 0.47
CA ALA A 124 -7.83 -1.73 -0.29
C ALA A 124 -8.93 -1.34 -1.29
N ARG A 125 -9.65 -2.33 -1.83
CA ARG A 125 -10.67 -2.11 -2.85
C ARG A 125 -11.69 -1.02 -2.50
N PRO A 126 -12.30 -1.00 -1.29
CA PRO A 126 -13.27 0.05 -0.96
C PRO A 126 -12.69 1.46 -1.02
N PHE A 127 -11.42 1.61 -0.63
CA PHE A 127 -10.75 2.90 -0.72
C PHE A 127 -10.67 3.37 -2.18
N PHE A 128 -10.20 2.52 -3.09
CA PHE A 128 -10.09 2.87 -4.50
C PHE A 128 -11.45 3.16 -5.13
N GLU A 129 -12.47 2.38 -4.77
CA GLU A 129 -13.83 2.63 -5.26
C GLU A 129 -14.35 4.00 -4.84
N ARG A 130 -14.07 4.43 -3.62
CA ARG A 130 -14.44 5.78 -3.14
C ARG A 130 -13.73 6.89 -3.93
N GLN A 131 -12.58 6.60 -4.53
CA GLN A 131 -11.86 7.55 -5.37
C GLN A 131 -12.29 7.49 -6.85
N GLY A 132 -13.30 6.71 -7.17
CA GLY A 132 -13.84 6.60 -8.52
C GLY A 132 -13.24 5.47 -9.36
N TRP A 133 -12.42 4.61 -8.77
CA TRP A 133 -11.88 3.45 -9.47
C TRP A 133 -12.91 2.35 -9.60
N SER A 134 -12.81 1.55 -10.67
CA SER A 134 -13.69 0.41 -10.93
C SER A 134 -12.88 -0.87 -11.02
N VAL A 135 -13.47 -1.97 -10.57
CA VAL A 135 -12.89 -3.30 -10.74
C VAL A 135 -12.96 -3.70 -12.21
N ILE A 136 -11.80 -4.05 -12.79
CA ILE A 136 -11.73 -4.61 -14.14
C ILE A 136 -12.00 -6.11 -14.08
N THR A 137 -11.33 -6.81 -13.17
CA THR A 137 -11.53 -8.25 -12.99
C THR A 137 -11.11 -8.69 -11.58
N GLU A 138 -11.81 -9.69 -11.08
CA GLU A 138 -11.39 -10.41 -9.88
C GLU A 138 -10.32 -11.43 -10.28
N GLN A 139 -9.26 -11.54 -9.47
CA GLN A 139 -8.13 -12.40 -9.74
C GLN A 139 -7.95 -13.41 -8.61
N ASN A 140 -7.60 -14.65 -8.99
CA ASN A 140 -7.18 -15.67 -8.05
C ASN A 140 -5.71 -15.96 -8.30
N LEU A 141 -4.87 -15.59 -7.34
CA LEU A 141 -3.42 -15.73 -7.42
C LEU A 141 -2.97 -16.90 -6.55
N HIS A 142 -1.90 -17.56 -6.96
CA HIS A 142 -1.25 -18.57 -6.14
C HIS A 142 0.04 -17.99 -5.58
N VAL A 143 0.09 -17.86 -4.25
CA VAL A 143 1.25 -17.35 -3.53
C VAL A 143 1.68 -18.45 -2.57
N ARG A 144 2.88 -18.98 -2.77
CA ARG A 144 3.43 -20.07 -1.97
C ARG A 144 2.45 -21.24 -1.82
N GLY A 145 1.76 -21.59 -2.94
CA GLY A 145 0.82 -22.70 -2.99
C GLY A 145 -0.57 -22.42 -2.42
N ILE A 146 -0.83 -21.19 -1.95
CA ILE A 146 -2.12 -20.77 -1.37
C ILE A 146 -2.83 -19.84 -2.35
N SER A 147 -4.12 -20.06 -2.57
CA SER A 147 -4.95 -19.20 -3.40
C SER A 147 -5.31 -17.92 -2.67
N LEU A 148 -5.07 -16.76 -3.31
CA LEU A 148 -5.42 -15.44 -2.82
C LEU A 148 -6.25 -14.71 -3.85
N THR A 149 -7.31 -14.05 -3.41
CA THR A 149 -8.14 -13.21 -4.27
C THR A 149 -7.73 -11.76 -4.14
N ASN A 150 -7.56 -11.08 -5.27
CA ASN A 150 -7.47 -9.63 -5.34
C ASN A 150 -8.23 -9.11 -6.57
N PHE A 151 -8.17 -7.81 -6.80
CA PHE A 151 -8.94 -7.16 -7.84
C PHE A 151 -8.04 -6.25 -8.68
N LEU A 152 -8.03 -6.48 -9.98
CA LEU A 152 -7.40 -5.55 -10.90
C LEU A 152 -8.33 -4.35 -11.09
N MET A 153 -7.83 -3.19 -10.81
CA MET A 153 -8.57 -1.92 -10.91
C MET A 153 -7.84 -0.92 -11.78
#